data_b21f892cde773b93b9db5a558d6bffd2
#
_entry.id   b21f892cde773b93b9db5a558d6bffd2
#
_cell.length_a   1.000
_cell.length_b   1.000
_cell.length_c   1.000
_cell.angle_alpha   90.00
_cell.angle_beta   90.00
_cell.angle_gamma   90.00
#
_symmetry.space_group_name_H-M   'P 1'
#
loop_
_entity.id
_entity.type
_entity.pdbx_description
1 polymer ?
#
loop_
_entity_poly.entity_id
_entity_poly.type
_entity_poly.pdbx_seq_one_letter_code
_entity_poly.pdbx_strand_id
1 'polypeptide(L)'
;MEANAKKPKAKARPKLNPTENAALKRLEHDLITDDGIVPATKGRHAIHCLTVIGTIEGHTLSPDAQKTTKYEHVIPQLVDIEEDPEIEGLLVILNTVGGDVEAGLALAELIAGVSKPSATL
;
A
#
# COMPACT_ATOMS: atom_id res chain seq x y z
N MET A 1 42.32 12.53 -2.95
CA MET A 1 41.43 13.20 -3.91
C MET A 1 40.06 12.54 -3.82
N GLU A 2 39.16 13.07 -2.99
CA GLU A 2 37.80 12.55 -2.83
C GLU A 2 36.90 13.22 -3.87
N ALA A 3 36.30 12.40 -4.74
CA ALA A 3 35.34 12.85 -5.73
C ALA A 3 33.98 13.03 -5.05
N ASN A 4 33.61 14.28 -4.79
CA ASN A 4 32.31 14.71 -4.28
C ASN A 4 31.24 14.47 -5.36
N ALA A 5 30.58 13.34 -5.31
CA ALA A 5 29.46 13.01 -6.19
C ALA A 5 28.20 13.77 -5.74
N LYS A 6 27.90 14.86 -6.44
CA LYS A 6 26.72 15.70 -6.27
C LYS A 6 25.46 14.88 -6.56
N LYS A 7 24.65 14.58 -5.51
CA LYS A 7 23.33 13.93 -5.67
C LYS A 7 22.45 14.71 -6.65
N PRO A 8 21.77 14.05 -7.60
CA PRO A 8 20.85 14.72 -8.50
C PRO A 8 19.68 15.32 -7.69
N LYS A 9 19.39 16.60 -7.88
CA LYS A 9 18.21 17.28 -7.31
C LYS A 9 16.97 16.65 -7.92
N ALA A 10 16.08 16.09 -7.09
CA ALA A 10 14.77 15.66 -7.48
C ALA A 10 14.03 16.80 -8.20
N LYS A 11 13.52 16.55 -9.40
CA LYS A 11 12.69 17.52 -10.13
C LYS A 11 11.39 17.71 -9.34
N ALA A 12 11.13 18.97 -8.92
CA ALA A 12 9.86 19.32 -8.30
C ALA A 12 8.70 18.92 -9.22
N ARG A 13 7.70 18.21 -8.66
CA ARG A 13 6.47 17.86 -9.38
C ARG A 13 5.77 19.14 -9.84
N PRO A 14 5.21 19.18 -11.07
CA PRO A 14 4.48 20.35 -11.53
C PRO A 14 3.27 20.61 -10.61
N LYS A 15 3.06 21.88 -10.24
CA LYS A 15 1.88 22.27 -9.45
C LYS A 15 0.65 22.17 -10.35
N LEU A 16 -0.21 21.22 -10.06
CA LEU A 16 -1.50 21.03 -10.72
C LEU A 16 -2.47 22.18 -10.38
N ASN A 17 -3.33 22.54 -11.31
CA ASN A 17 -4.38 23.52 -11.06
C ASN A 17 -5.46 22.94 -10.12
N PRO A 18 -6.32 23.78 -9.50
CA PRO A 18 -7.33 23.32 -8.54
C PRO A 18 -8.31 22.29 -9.11
N THR A 19 -8.62 22.34 -10.40
CA THR A 19 -9.54 21.43 -11.07
C THR A 19 -8.88 20.07 -11.33
N GLU A 20 -7.61 20.06 -11.73
CA GLU A 20 -6.81 18.83 -11.88
C GLU A 20 -6.57 18.14 -10.56
N ASN A 21 -6.32 18.90 -9.49
CA ASN A 21 -6.22 18.36 -8.13
C ASN A 21 -7.54 17.75 -7.63
N ALA A 22 -8.68 18.35 -7.95
CA ALA A 22 -9.97 17.81 -7.59
C ALA A 22 -10.32 16.53 -8.38
N ALA A 23 -9.94 16.46 -9.66
CA ALA A 23 -10.11 15.28 -10.50
C ALA A 23 -9.21 14.12 -10.04
N LEU A 24 -7.95 14.40 -9.73
CA LEU A 24 -7.01 13.42 -9.16
C LEU A 24 -7.51 12.88 -7.82
N LYS A 25 -7.99 13.74 -6.92
CA LYS A 25 -8.56 13.31 -5.63
C LYS A 25 -9.81 12.44 -5.78
N ARG A 26 -10.63 12.66 -6.82
CA ARG A 26 -11.77 11.78 -7.13
C ARG A 26 -11.31 10.43 -7.65
N LEU A 27 -10.35 10.40 -8.58
CA LEU A 27 -9.74 9.16 -9.07
C LEU A 27 -9.06 8.37 -7.97
N GLU A 28 -8.33 9.03 -7.07
CA GLU A 28 -7.74 8.42 -5.88
C GLU A 28 -8.84 7.84 -4.96
N HIS A 29 -9.92 8.56 -4.73
CA HIS A 29 -11.05 8.10 -3.92
C HIS A 29 -11.75 6.89 -4.55
N ASP A 30 -11.96 6.89 -5.86
CA ASP A 30 -12.64 5.79 -6.57
C ASP A 30 -11.74 4.53 -6.65
N LEU A 31 -10.42 4.69 -6.79
CA LEU A 31 -9.44 3.60 -6.71
C LEU A 31 -9.35 3.00 -5.30
N ILE A 32 -9.51 3.83 -4.26
CA ILE A 32 -9.45 3.44 -2.85
C ILE A 32 -10.63 2.55 -2.45
N THR A 33 -11.81 2.72 -3.05
CA THR A 33 -13.01 1.96 -2.68
C THR A 33 -13.01 0.53 -3.19
N ASP A 34 -12.29 0.24 -4.27
CA ASP A 34 -12.25 -1.10 -4.87
C ASP A 34 -11.15 -1.98 -4.26
N ASP A 35 -10.01 -1.42 -3.89
CA ASP A 35 -8.84 -2.14 -3.35
C ASP A 35 -8.66 -2.00 -1.82
N GLY A 36 -9.54 -1.30 -1.13
CA GLY A 36 -9.53 -1.17 0.34
C GLY A 36 -8.41 -0.30 0.92
N ILE A 37 -7.78 0.53 0.11
CA ILE A 37 -6.71 1.45 0.55
C ILE A 37 -7.33 2.80 0.93
N VAL A 38 -7.24 3.17 2.19
CA VAL A 38 -7.63 4.51 2.67
C VAL A 38 -6.37 5.27 3.10
N PRO A 39 -5.89 6.24 2.32
CA PRO A 39 -4.82 7.11 2.81
C PRO A 39 -5.35 8.01 3.92
N ALA A 40 -4.85 7.83 5.12
CA ALA A 40 -5.16 8.70 6.26
C ALA A 40 -4.31 9.98 6.17
N THR A 41 -4.74 10.96 5.37
CA THR A 41 -3.94 12.16 5.03
C THR A 41 -4.29 13.41 5.83
N LYS A 42 -4.81 13.31 7.05
CA LYS A 42 -5.10 14.49 7.89
C LYS A 42 -4.26 14.61 9.15
N GLY A 43 -3.25 13.77 9.32
CA GLY A 43 -2.35 13.80 10.46
C GLY A 43 -1.02 14.48 10.14
N ARG A 44 -0.21 14.62 11.17
CA ARG A 44 1.18 15.07 11.11
C ARG A 44 2.09 14.03 10.45
N HIS A 45 1.60 12.78 10.37
CA HIS A 45 2.29 11.61 9.85
C HIS A 45 1.40 10.90 8.82
N ALA A 46 1.99 10.49 7.71
CA ALA A 46 1.30 9.70 6.70
C ALA A 46 1.40 8.21 7.07
N ILE A 47 0.30 7.65 7.56
CA ILE A 47 0.18 6.22 7.85
C ILE A 47 -0.61 5.56 6.73
N HIS A 48 -0.01 4.56 6.10
CA HIS A 48 -0.69 3.75 5.10
C HIS A 48 -1.48 2.64 5.79
N CYS A 49 -2.75 2.47 5.41
CA CYS A 49 -3.60 1.40 5.93
C CYS A 49 -3.76 0.31 4.87
N LEU A 50 -3.17 -0.85 5.13
CA LEU A 50 -3.30 -2.05 4.31
C LEU A 50 -4.35 -2.97 4.91
N THR A 51 -5.33 -3.40 4.11
CA THR A 51 -6.39 -4.30 4.59
C THR A 51 -6.24 -5.69 3.98
N VAL A 52 -6.29 -6.72 4.83
CA VAL A 52 -6.36 -8.14 4.45
C VAL A 52 -7.71 -8.67 4.90
N ILE A 53 -8.67 -8.72 3.98
CA ILE A 53 -10.07 -9.02 4.27
C ILE A 53 -10.55 -10.21 3.45
N GLY A 54 -11.30 -11.11 4.11
CA GLY A 54 -11.88 -12.29 3.48
C GLY A 54 -10.87 -13.42 3.31
N THR A 55 -10.94 -14.15 2.20
CA THR A 55 -10.04 -15.27 1.91
C THR A 55 -8.75 -14.77 1.28
N ILE A 56 -7.60 -15.25 1.74
CA ILE A 56 -6.31 -14.98 1.09
C ILE A 56 -6.21 -15.86 -0.15
N GLU A 57 -6.16 -15.21 -1.30
CA GLU A 57 -6.10 -15.85 -2.61
C GLU A 57 -4.67 -15.84 -3.15
N GLY A 58 -4.15 -17.03 -3.44
CA GLY A 58 -2.84 -17.24 -4.04
C GLY A 58 -2.98 -17.67 -5.50
N HIS A 59 -2.64 -18.93 -5.78
CA HIS A 59 -2.65 -19.48 -7.13
C HIS A 59 -4.03 -19.96 -7.59
N THR A 60 -4.98 -20.13 -6.68
CA THR A 60 -6.33 -20.60 -6.98
C THR A 60 -7.32 -19.46 -6.90
N LEU A 61 -8.09 -19.25 -7.96
CA LEU A 61 -9.13 -18.22 -7.99
C LEU A 61 -10.31 -18.63 -7.10
N SER A 62 -10.72 -17.72 -6.23
CA SER A 62 -11.96 -17.89 -5.46
C SER A 62 -13.19 -17.52 -6.30
N PRO A 63 -14.38 -18.04 -5.97
CA PRO A 63 -15.62 -17.64 -6.65
C PRO A 63 -15.88 -16.14 -6.57
N ASP A 64 -16.36 -15.51 -7.64
CA ASP A 64 -16.57 -14.06 -7.77
C ASP A 64 -17.48 -13.44 -6.68
N ALA A 65 -18.29 -14.26 -6.00
CA ALA A 65 -19.17 -13.80 -4.90
C ALA A 65 -18.49 -13.68 -3.54
N GLN A 66 -17.22 -14.06 -3.41
CA GLN A 66 -16.47 -14.07 -2.16
C GLN A 66 -15.54 -12.87 -2.06
N LYS A 67 -15.50 -12.24 -0.88
CA LYS A 67 -14.45 -11.23 -0.61
C LYS A 67 -13.11 -11.93 -0.46
N THR A 68 -12.14 -11.48 -1.24
CA THR A 68 -10.78 -12.03 -1.24
C THR A 68 -9.74 -10.92 -1.17
N THR A 69 -8.60 -11.24 -0.58
CA THR A 69 -7.38 -10.45 -0.70
C THR A 69 -6.42 -11.21 -1.59
N LYS A 70 -6.12 -10.64 -2.75
CA LYS A 70 -5.21 -11.24 -3.73
C LYS A 70 -3.78 -10.92 -3.37
N TYR A 71 -2.99 -11.96 -3.15
CA TYR A 71 -1.57 -11.88 -2.85
C TYR A 71 -0.79 -11.00 -3.84
N GLU A 72 -1.02 -11.19 -5.14
CA GLU A 72 -0.38 -10.45 -6.21
C GLU A 72 -0.69 -8.95 -6.22
N HIS A 73 -1.83 -8.53 -5.60
CA HIS A 73 -2.19 -7.12 -5.48
C HIS A 73 -1.57 -6.46 -4.25
N VAL A 74 -1.28 -7.24 -3.21
CA VAL A 74 -0.69 -6.73 -1.97
C VAL A 74 0.81 -6.48 -2.11
N ILE A 75 1.51 -7.33 -2.87
CA ILE A 75 2.96 -7.19 -3.06
C ILE A 75 3.38 -5.81 -3.58
N PRO A 76 2.84 -5.32 -4.72
CA PRO A 76 3.24 -4.02 -5.24
C PRO A 76 2.90 -2.88 -4.28
N GLN A 77 1.81 -3.00 -3.51
CA GLN A 77 1.46 -2.01 -2.49
C GLN A 77 2.51 -1.95 -1.36
N LEU A 78 3.00 -3.11 -0.90
CA LEU A 78 4.05 -3.16 0.12
C LEU A 78 5.37 -2.57 -0.39
N VAL A 79 5.70 -2.79 -1.67
CA VAL A 79 6.87 -2.17 -2.31
C VAL A 79 6.70 -0.66 -2.39
N ASP A 80 5.55 -0.17 -2.82
CA ASP A 80 5.26 1.27 -2.90
C ASP A 80 5.33 1.92 -1.51
N ILE A 81 4.80 1.24 -0.47
CA ILE A 81 4.87 1.71 0.92
C ILE A 81 6.34 1.83 1.37
N GLU A 82 7.16 0.84 1.07
CA GLU A 82 8.57 0.83 1.45
C GLU A 82 9.36 1.95 0.77
N GLU A 83 9.13 2.18 -0.52
CA GLU A 83 9.88 3.13 -1.34
C GLU A 83 9.38 4.58 -1.23
N ASP A 84 8.12 4.82 -0.81
CA ASP A 84 7.58 6.18 -0.72
C ASP A 84 8.05 6.89 0.56
N PRO A 85 8.89 7.93 0.45
CA PRO A 85 9.41 8.66 1.60
C PRO A 85 8.33 9.47 2.35
N GLU A 86 7.17 9.70 1.75
CA GLU A 86 6.06 10.41 2.39
C GLU A 86 5.28 9.50 3.35
N ILE A 87 5.38 8.17 3.18
CA ILE A 87 4.75 7.20 4.08
C ILE A 87 5.68 6.94 5.27
N GLU A 88 5.20 7.26 6.47
CA GLU A 88 5.98 7.16 7.71
C GLU A 88 5.67 5.89 8.53
N GLY A 89 4.60 5.17 8.19
CA GLY A 89 4.23 3.94 8.88
C GLY A 89 3.16 3.13 8.18
N LEU A 90 2.99 1.88 8.60
CA LEU A 90 2.05 0.92 8.06
C LEU A 90 1.11 0.40 9.15
N LEU A 91 -0.19 0.51 8.92
CA LEU A 91 -1.22 -0.16 9.71
C LEU A 91 -1.83 -1.30 8.89
N VAL A 92 -1.68 -2.53 9.34
CA VAL A 92 -2.29 -3.70 8.69
C VAL A 92 -3.56 -4.10 9.45
N ILE A 93 -4.69 -4.06 8.77
CA ILE A 93 -5.99 -4.51 9.31
C ILE A 93 -6.25 -5.92 8.80
N LEU A 94 -6.39 -6.86 9.74
CA LEU A 94 -6.63 -8.27 9.45
C LEU A 94 -8.07 -8.65 9.81
N ASN A 95 -8.86 -8.99 8.79
CA ASN A 95 -10.18 -9.59 8.96
C ASN A 95 -10.34 -10.72 7.96
N THR A 96 -9.59 -11.79 8.16
CA THR A 96 -9.49 -12.92 7.25
C THR A 96 -9.84 -14.22 7.95
N VAL A 97 -10.40 -15.17 7.20
CA VAL A 97 -10.62 -16.56 7.62
C VAL A 97 -9.44 -17.48 7.24
N GLY A 98 -8.37 -16.91 6.66
CA GLY A 98 -7.26 -17.64 6.08
C GLY A 98 -7.44 -17.83 4.57
N GLY A 99 -6.83 -18.88 4.01
CA GLY A 99 -6.88 -19.16 2.59
C GLY A 99 -5.65 -19.93 2.13
N ASP A 100 -5.04 -19.50 1.04
CA ASP A 100 -3.80 -20.08 0.52
C ASP A 100 -2.65 -19.90 1.53
N VAL A 101 -2.05 -21.02 1.96
CA VAL A 101 -1.02 -21.03 3.00
C VAL A 101 0.28 -20.39 2.50
N GLU A 102 0.66 -20.64 1.26
CA GLU A 102 1.90 -20.11 0.68
C GLU A 102 1.79 -18.59 0.51
N ALA A 103 0.66 -18.12 0.00
CA ALA A 103 0.37 -16.70 -0.11
C ALA A 103 0.34 -16.01 1.27
N GLY A 104 -0.30 -16.64 2.26
CA GLY A 104 -0.36 -16.12 3.62
C GLY A 104 1.01 -15.99 4.28
N LEU A 105 1.86 -16.99 4.14
CA LEU A 105 3.25 -16.96 4.64
C LEU A 105 4.08 -15.88 3.93
N ALA A 106 3.95 -15.80 2.60
CA ALA A 106 4.68 -14.78 1.84
C ALA A 106 4.26 -13.35 2.23
N LEU A 107 2.96 -13.10 2.43
CA LEU A 107 2.47 -11.81 2.94
C LEU A 107 3.02 -11.49 4.34
N ALA A 108 3.05 -12.48 5.23
CA ALA A 108 3.58 -12.32 6.59
C ALA A 108 5.07 -11.93 6.56
N GLU A 109 5.87 -12.59 5.74
CA GLU A 109 7.30 -12.29 5.57
C GLU A 109 7.52 -10.90 4.96
N LEU A 110 6.73 -10.54 3.94
CA LEU A 110 6.82 -9.22 3.32
C LEU A 110 6.46 -8.10 4.29
N ILE A 111 5.39 -8.26 5.07
CA ILE A 111 4.98 -7.28 6.10
C ILE A 111 6.05 -7.18 7.20
N ALA A 112 6.62 -8.31 7.63
CA ALA A 112 7.70 -8.33 8.61
C ALA A 112 8.99 -7.68 8.08
N GLY A 113 9.20 -7.68 6.76
CA GLY A 113 10.36 -7.09 6.10
C GLY A 113 10.26 -5.58 5.87
N VAL A 114 9.09 -4.96 6.07
CA VAL A 114 8.92 -3.50 5.94
C VAL A 114 9.78 -2.78 6.97
N SER A 115 10.61 -1.84 6.52
CA SER A 115 11.54 -1.09 7.39
C SER A 115 10.83 -0.01 8.22
N LYS A 116 9.64 0.40 7.81
CA LYS A 116 8.84 1.43 8.46
C LYS A 116 8.13 0.89 9.70
N PRO A 117 7.88 1.74 10.72
CA PRO A 117 7.07 1.35 11.85
C PRO A 117 5.73 0.75 11.41
N SER A 118 5.43 -0.44 11.87
CA SER A 118 4.21 -1.15 11.49
C SER A 118 3.44 -1.67 12.70
N ALA A 119 2.12 -1.71 12.59
CA ALA A 119 1.22 -2.29 13.56
C ALA A 119 0.15 -3.12 12.86
N THR A 120 -0.32 -4.18 13.53
CA THR A 120 -1.40 -5.07 13.05
C THR A 120 -2.60 -4.98 13.99
N LEU A 121 -3.79 -4.95 13.42
CA LEU A 121 -5.07 -4.92 14.14
C LEU A 121 -6.01 -5.97 13.58
#